data_364e41dfdc8ed1e017f4ab2e87600f5b
#
_entry.id   364e41dfdc8ed1e017f4ab2e87600f5b
#
_cell.length_a   1.000
_cell.length_b   1.000
_cell.length_c   1.000
_cell.angle_alpha   90.00
_cell.angle_beta   90.00
_cell.angle_gamma   90.00
#
_symmetry.space_group_name_H-M   'P 1'
#
loop_
_entity.id
_entity.type
_entity.pdbx_description
1 polymer ?
#
loop_
_entity_poly.entity_id
_entity_poly.type
_entity_poly.pdbx_seq_one_letter_code
_entity_poly.pdbx_strand_id
1 'polypeptide(L)'
;MYVFLCEDSPEGIFTGVYDAWESRLGPNNISLQIHTGEENYDLFCTYRDVTPDLQKSEKVSRTLKQRLGEEVYSILYQAVISDEKCVSKRHPMDKADAVYKSIVLGLAIPDGSRLPDYLAEPYVHEVFSLARAAGNEAHHLLGFLRFEELKNGVLIATVHPKHNILLLLADHFSDRLPQENFMIYDEGRQLAVLHKKGSPCVLTDASDLNADMITDYSSMELEYQKLWKGFFESIAIDARKNPALQNQNLPKRFRKDIVEFQ
;
A
#
# COMPACT_ATOMS: atom_id res chain seq x y z
N MET A 1 6.65 15.04 -26.93
CA MET A 1 6.46 13.91 -26.01
C MET A 1 4.99 13.85 -25.58
N TYR A 2 4.42 12.67 -25.39
CA TYR A 2 3.05 12.52 -24.89
C TYR A 2 3.11 12.17 -23.40
N VAL A 3 2.36 12.90 -22.58
CA VAL A 3 2.30 12.71 -21.12
C VAL A 3 0.88 12.28 -20.76
N PHE A 4 0.77 11.11 -20.13
CA PHE A 4 -0.49 10.60 -19.61
C PHE A 4 -0.59 10.94 -18.12
N LEU A 5 -1.59 11.74 -17.77
CA LEU A 5 -1.85 12.17 -16.38
C LEU A 5 -2.74 11.14 -15.69
N CYS A 6 -2.18 10.46 -14.70
CA CYS A 6 -2.82 9.36 -14.00
C CYS A 6 -3.23 9.79 -12.59
N GLU A 7 -4.33 9.26 -12.11
CA GLU A 7 -4.65 9.30 -10.68
C GLU A 7 -3.61 8.47 -9.89
N ASP A 8 -3.28 8.92 -8.66
CA ASP A 8 -2.36 8.23 -7.76
C ASP A 8 -3.03 7.03 -7.09
N SER A 9 -3.40 6.05 -7.90
CA SER A 9 -4.05 4.81 -7.50
C SER A 9 -3.61 3.67 -8.41
N PRO A 10 -3.74 2.39 -7.96
CA PRO A 10 -3.47 1.23 -8.82
C PRO A 10 -4.29 1.25 -10.11
N GLU A 11 -5.58 1.61 -10.00
CA GLU A 11 -6.47 1.72 -11.14
C GLU A 11 -6.02 2.81 -12.11
N GLY A 12 -5.64 3.99 -11.59
CA GLY A 12 -5.20 5.12 -12.40
C GLY A 12 -3.91 4.84 -13.14
N ILE A 13 -2.86 4.39 -12.43
CA ILE A 13 -1.53 4.15 -13.03
C ILE A 13 -1.60 2.98 -14.03
N PHE A 14 -2.25 1.86 -13.69
CA PHE A 14 -2.34 0.73 -14.62
C PHE A 14 -3.26 1.03 -15.80
N THR A 15 -4.31 1.85 -15.65
CA THR A 15 -5.06 2.37 -16.79
C THR A 15 -4.17 3.23 -17.70
N GLY A 16 -3.34 4.09 -17.12
CA GLY A 16 -2.37 4.89 -17.88
C GLY A 16 -1.37 4.03 -18.67
N VAL A 17 -0.90 2.93 -18.08
CA VAL A 17 -0.06 1.93 -18.78
C VAL A 17 -0.81 1.31 -19.97
N TYR A 18 -2.09 0.96 -19.78
CA TYR A 18 -2.93 0.41 -20.84
C TYR A 18 -3.11 1.42 -21.99
N ASP A 19 -3.51 2.65 -21.66
CA ASP A 19 -3.76 3.72 -22.66
C ASP A 19 -2.49 4.12 -23.39
N ALA A 20 -1.35 4.14 -22.70
CA ALA A 20 -0.04 4.34 -23.30
C ALA A 20 0.25 3.28 -24.39
N TRP A 21 -0.03 2.03 -24.11
CA TRP A 21 0.13 0.93 -25.06
C TRP A 21 -0.85 0.99 -26.23
N GLU A 22 -2.12 1.21 -25.92
CA GLU A 22 -3.18 1.31 -26.91
C GLU A 22 -2.92 2.46 -27.91
N SER A 23 -2.28 3.52 -27.44
CA SER A 23 -1.95 4.71 -28.26
C SER A 23 -1.01 4.42 -29.43
N ARG A 24 -0.20 3.36 -29.36
CA ARG A 24 0.82 2.96 -30.37
C ARG A 24 1.86 4.04 -30.70
N LEU A 25 2.05 5.02 -29.81
CA LEU A 25 3.01 6.12 -30.00
C LEU A 25 4.47 5.71 -29.81
N GLY A 26 4.70 4.50 -29.29
CA GLY A 26 6.02 3.96 -28.96
C GLY A 26 6.51 4.43 -27.57
N PRO A 27 7.16 3.54 -26.81
CA PRO A 27 7.49 3.77 -25.39
C PRO A 27 8.43 4.97 -25.18
N ASN A 28 9.30 5.28 -26.14
CA ASN A 28 10.25 6.40 -26.04
C ASN A 28 9.59 7.79 -26.20
N ASN A 29 8.36 7.84 -26.68
CA ASN A 29 7.60 9.07 -26.89
C ASN A 29 6.56 9.32 -25.81
N ILE A 30 6.48 8.45 -24.80
CA ILE A 30 5.47 8.45 -23.75
C ILE A 30 6.13 8.62 -22.40
N SER A 31 5.51 9.40 -21.53
CA SER A 31 5.76 9.48 -20.09
C SER A 31 4.43 9.42 -19.36
N LEU A 32 4.42 8.82 -18.17
CA LEU A 32 3.29 8.86 -17.25
C LEU A 32 3.61 9.81 -16.09
N GLN A 33 2.63 10.54 -15.63
CA GLN A 33 2.74 11.42 -14.46
C GLN A 33 1.52 11.29 -13.57
N ILE A 34 1.74 11.44 -12.27
CA ILE A 34 0.63 11.55 -11.31
C ILE A 34 0.00 12.93 -11.46
N HIS A 35 -1.33 12.94 -11.62
CA HIS A 35 -2.11 14.17 -11.64
C HIS A 35 -2.11 14.83 -10.26
N THR A 36 -1.55 16.05 -10.15
CA THR A 36 -1.42 16.78 -8.88
C THR A 36 -2.36 17.97 -8.76
N GLY A 37 -3.05 18.33 -9.85
CA GLY A 37 -3.88 19.53 -9.94
C GLY A 37 -3.11 20.85 -10.12
N GLU A 38 -1.79 20.82 -10.01
CA GLU A 38 -0.87 21.96 -10.19
C GLU A 38 0.26 21.57 -11.15
N GLU A 39 -0.10 21.12 -12.37
CA GLU A 39 0.90 20.70 -13.35
C GLU A 39 1.58 21.90 -13.98
N ASN A 40 2.92 21.87 -14.05
CA ASN A 40 3.71 22.70 -14.92
C ASN A 40 3.76 22.05 -16.31
N TYR A 41 2.95 22.54 -17.24
CA TYR A 41 2.89 22.01 -18.59
C TYR A 41 4.11 22.44 -19.42
N ASP A 42 4.86 21.49 -19.93
CA ASP A 42 5.96 21.74 -20.87
C ASP A 42 5.42 22.08 -22.27
N LEU A 43 5.96 23.12 -22.89
CA LEU A 43 5.53 23.64 -24.20
C LEU A 43 5.58 22.60 -25.34
N PHE A 44 6.44 21.59 -25.23
CA PHE A 44 6.65 20.59 -26.29
C PHE A 44 6.05 19.22 -25.96
N CYS A 45 5.15 19.17 -24.97
CA CYS A 45 4.45 17.97 -24.57
C CYS A 45 2.95 18.06 -24.88
N THR A 46 2.36 16.93 -25.22
CA THR A 46 0.92 16.78 -25.37
C THR A 46 0.41 15.99 -24.17
N TYR A 47 -0.45 16.60 -23.37
CA TYR A 47 -1.00 16.00 -22.16
C TYR A 47 -2.33 15.30 -22.47
N ARG A 48 -2.56 14.16 -21.82
CA ARG A 48 -3.79 13.37 -21.92
C ARG A 48 -4.19 12.93 -20.52
N ASP A 49 -5.40 13.29 -20.10
CA ASP A 49 -5.97 12.80 -18.84
C ASP A 49 -6.38 11.33 -18.98
N VAL A 50 -6.04 10.55 -17.97
CA VAL A 50 -6.40 9.13 -17.84
C VAL A 50 -7.54 9.02 -16.85
N THR A 51 -8.68 8.54 -17.30
CA THR A 51 -9.79 8.19 -16.40
C THR A 51 -9.59 6.76 -15.94
N PRO A 52 -9.50 6.51 -14.60
CA PRO A 52 -9.35 5.16 -14.05
C PRO A 52 -10.41 4.19 -14.57
N ASP A 53 -9.99 3.03 -15.05
CA ASP A 53 -10.84 1.96 -15.59
C ASP A 53 -10.38 0.62 -15.02
N LEU A 54 -11.23 0.01 -14.18
CA LEU A 54 -10.94 -1.25 -13.51
C LEU A 54 -10.64 -2.39 -14.49
N GLN A 55 -11.37 -2.46 -15.62
CA GLN A 55 -11.17 -3.53 -16.60
C GLN A 55 -9.82 -3.42 -17.32
N LYS A 56 -9.39 -2.18 -17.62
CA LYS A 56 -8.07 -1.93 -18.21
C LYS A 56 -6.96 -2.26 -17.21
N SER A 57 -7.09 -1.79 -15.97
CA SER A 57 -6.16 -2.07 -14.88
C SER A 57 -6.01 -3.57 -14.60
N GLU A 58 -7.12 -4.32 -14.55
CA GLU A 58 -7.09 -5.78 -14.38
C GLU A 58 -6.40 -6.50 -15.55
N LYS A 59 -6.60 -6.05 -16.79
CA LYS A 59 -5.91 -6.61 -17.96
C LYS A 59 -4.40 -6.42 -17.86
N VAL A 60 -3.96 -5.23 -17.44
CA VAL A 60 -2.54 -4.96 -17.21
C VAL A 60 -2.01 -5.85 -16.11
N SER A 61 -2.66 -5.89 -14.94
CA SER A 61 -2.26 -6.72 -13.81
C SER A 61 -2.12 -8.20 -14.18
N ARG A 62 -3.09 -8.73 -14.91
CA ARG A 62 -3.05 -10.12 -15.42
C ARG A 62 -1.89 -10.35 -16.37
N THR A 63 -1.63 -9.40 -17.27
CA THR A 63 -0.51 -9.49 -18.22
C THR A 63 0.83 -9.46 -17.50
N LEU A 64 0.98 -8.57 -16.52
CA LEU A 64 2.21 -8.47 -15.73
C LEU A 64 2.48 -9.76 -14.95
N LYS A 65 1.48 -10.31 -14.27
CA LYS A 65 1.59 -11.61 -13.58
C LYS A 65 2.02 -12.73 -14.51
N GLN A 66 1.44 -12.81 -15.70
CA GLN A 66 1.74 -13.85 -16.68
C GLN A 66 3.13 -13.71 -17.32
N ARG A 67 3.57 -12.48 -17.59
CA ARG A 67 4.79 -12.21 -18.35
C ARG A 67 6.01 -11.94 -17.48
N LEU A 68 5.83 -11.33 -16.31
CA LEU A 68 6.91 -10.96 -15.39
C LEU A 68 6.94 -11.83 -14.13
N GLY A 69 5.86 -12.56 -13.83
CA GLY A 69 5.71 -13.36 -12.63
C GLY A 69 5.10 -12.60 -11.45
N GLU A 70 4.62 -13.35 -10.46
CA GLU A 70 3.94 -12.79 -9.27
C GLU A 70 4.88 -11.93 -8.42
N GLU A 71 6.16 -12.29 -8.31
CA GLU A 71 7.13 -11.53 -7.51
C GLU A 71 7.37 -10.13 -8.07
N VAL A 72 7.63 -10.02 -9.37
CA VAL A 72 7.83 -8.72 -10.04
C VAL A 72 6.55 -7.91 -10.03
N TYR A 73 5.39 -8.56 -10.25
CA TYR A 73 4.10 -7.88 -10.12
C TYR A 73 3.90 -7.31 -8.72
N SER A 74 4.22 -8.08 -7.68
CA SER A 74 4.11 -7.61 -6.29
C SER A 74 4.99 -6.38 -6.02
N ILE A 75 6.21 -6.36 -6.54
CA ILE A 75 7.12 -5.20 -6.44
C ILE A 75 6.52 -3.98 -7.15
N LEU A 76 6.03 -4.15 -8.38
CA LEU A 76 5.38 -3.06 -9.13
C LEU A 76 4.14 -2.54 -8.41
N TYR A 77 3.31 -3.43 -7.89
CA TYR A 77 2.10 -3.08 -7.14
C TYR A 77 2.43 -2.31 -5.86
N GLN A 78 3.42 -2.79 -5.08
CA GLN A 78 3.89 -2.11 -3.87
C GLN A 78 4.46 -0.72 -4.18
N ALA A 79 5.14 -0.54 -5.31
CA ALA A 79 5.60 0.77 -5.74
C ALA A 79 4.43 1.71 -6.06
N VAL A 80 3.39 1.19 -6.72
CA VAL A 80 2.19 1.97 -7.07
C VAL A 80 1.44 2.45 -5.83
N ILE A 81 1.24 1.59 -4.82
CA ILE A 81 0.53 1.94 -3.58
C ILE A 81 1.37 2.78 -2.60
N SER A 82 2.64 3.04 -2.91
CA SER A 82 3.49 3.90 -2.09
C SER A 82 3.08 5.37 -2.24
N ASP A 83 2.90 6.08 -1.13
CA ASP A 83 2.65 7.53 -1.12
C ASP A 83 3.93 8.37 -1.32
N GLU A 84 5.09 7.73 -1.42
CA GLU A 84 6.29 8.42 -1.82
C GLU A 84 6.19 8.83 -3.29
N LYS A 85 6.41 10.10 -3.59
CA LYS A 85 6.34 10.59 -4.98
C LYS A 85 7.60 10.29 -5.77
N CYS A 86 8.75 10.34 -5.09
CA CYS A 86 10.07 10.05 -5.64
C CYS A 86 11.06 9.87 -4.50
N VAL A 87 11.88 8.83 -4.55
CA VAL A 87 12.93 8.57 -3.55
C VAL A 87 14.29 9.08 -4.02
N SER A 88 14.57 9.04 -5.33
CA SER A 88 15.86 9.44 -5.88
C SER A 88 16.03 10.96 -5.97
N LYS A 89 16.96 11.51 -5.19
CA LYS A 89 17.35 12.91 -5.30
C LYS A 89 18.24 13.22 -6.52
N ARG A 90 18.90 12.21 -7.08
CA ARG A 90 19.83 12.38 -8.21
C ARG A 90 19.12 12.36 -9.57
N HIS A 91 18.09 11.55 -9.67
CA HIS A 91 17.28 11.38 -10.87
C HIS A 91 15.81 11.45 -10.45
N PRO A 92 15.28 12.66 -10.15
CA PRO A 92 13.88 12.81 -9.79
C PRO A 92 13.03 12.33 -10.96
N MET A 93 12.20 11.34 -10.68
CA MET A 93 11.31 10.72 -11.65
C MET A 93 9.95 10.52 -11.01
N ASP A 94 8.89 10.82 -11.74
CA ASP A 94 7.54 10.54 -11.28
C ASP A 94 7.34 9.03 -11.10
N LYS A 95 6.63 8.65 -10.04
CA LYS A 95 6.34 7.25 -9.70
C LYS A 95 5.68 6.51 -10.87
N ALA A 96 4.69 7.14 -11.50
CA ALA A 96 3.98 6.52 -12.63
C ALA A 96 4.91 6.28 -13.82
N ASP A 97 5.84 7.21 -14.11
CA ASP A 97 6.83 7.05 -15.17
C ASP A 97 7.84 5.95 -14.85
N ALA A 98 8.31 5.89 -13.59
CA ALA A 98 9.21 4.83 -13.14
C ALA A 98 8.57 3.44 -13.29
N VAL A 99 7.30 3.30 -12.88
CA VAL A 99 6.53 2.06 -13.04
C VAL A 99 6.35 1.71 -14.51
N TYR A 100 5.92 2.67 -15.33
CA TYR A 100 5.73 2.46 -16.78
C TYR A 100 7.02 1.99 -17.48
N LYS A 101 8.13 2.69 -17.26
CA LYS A 101 9.43 2.34 -17.86
C LYS A 101 9.94 0.98 -17.40
N SER A 102 9.74 0.65 -16.12
CA SER A 102 10.09 -0.66 -15.59
C SER A 102 9.27 -1.78 -16.23
N ILE A 103 7.97 -1.56 -16.44
CA ILE A 103 7.10 -2.50 -17.16
C ILE A 103 7.58 -2.67 -18.61
N VAL A 104 7.87 -1.57 -19.30
CA VAL A 104 8.38 -1.63 -20.69
C VAL A 104 9.67 -2.44 -20.77
N LEU A 105 10.63 -2.19 -19.89
CA LEU A 105 11.86 -2.96 -19.80
C LEU A 105 11.59 -4.44 -19.51
N GLY A 106 10.79 -4.73 -18.49
CA GLY A 106 10.47 -6.10 -18.08
C GLY A 106 9.84 -6.94 -19.19
N LEU A 107 9.03 -6.30 -20.05
CA LEU A 107 8.42 -6.97 -21.20
C LEU A 107 9.35 -7.08 -22.42
N ALA A 108 10.40 -6.26 -22.49
CA ALA A 108 11.38 -6.26 -23.57
C ALA A 108 12.53 -7.28 -23.33
N ILE A 109 12.87 -7.57 -22.08
CA ILE A 109 13.91 -8.56 -21.77
C ILE A 109 13.42 -10.00 -22.00
N PRO A 110 14.33 -10.95 -22.32
CA PRO A 110 13.95 -12.33 -22.63
C PRO A 110 13.21 -13.04 -21.49
N ASP A 111 13.56 -12.74 -20.24
CA ASP A 111 12.93 -13.26 -19.03
C ASP A 111 12.54 -12.10 -18.13
N GLY A 112 11.25 -11.75 -18.15
CA GLY A 112 10.71 -10.63 -17.38
C GLY A 112 10.82 -10.78 -15.87
N SER A 113 10.93 -12.02 -15.36
CA SER A 113 11.14 -12.29 -13.95
C SER A 113 12.49 -11.78 -13.42
N ARG A 114 13.43 -11.50 -14.33
CA ARG A 114 14.75 -10.97 -14.02
C ARG A 114 14.82 -9.44 -13.99
N LEU A 115 13.69 -8.74 -14.06
CA LEU A 115 13.66 -7.29 -13.89
C LEU A 115 14.43 -6.80 -12.64
N PRO A 116 14.41 -7.52 -11.49
CA PRO A 116 15.21 -7.18 -10.32
C PRO A 116 16.72 -7.11 -10.54
N ASP A 117 17.25 -7.75 -11.55
CA ASP A 117 18.69 -7.72 -11.88
C ASP A 117 19.11 -6.37 -12.52
N TYR A 118 18.16 -5.56 -12.94
CA TYR A 118 18.38 -4.28 -13.65
C TYR A 118 18.35 -3.05 -12.74
N LEU A 119 18.76 -3.19 -11.48
CA LEU A 119 18.79 -2.05 -10.52
C LEU A 119 19.73 -0.90 -10.93
N ALA A 120 20.59 -1.10 -11.92
CA ALA A 120 21.41 -0.03 -12.49
C ALA A 120 20.56 1.00 -13.28
N GLU A 121 19.37 0.60 -13.77
CA GLU A 121 18.43 1.50 -14.42
C GLU A 121 17.73 2.38 -13.38
N PRO A 122 17.76 3.73 -13.53
CA PRO A 122 17.23 4.63 -12.50
C PRO A 122 15.75 4.38 -12.16
N TYR A 123 14.93 4.06 -13.16
CA TYR A 123 13.50 3.79 -12.97
C TYR A 123 13.23 2.46 -12.27
N VAL A 124 14.04 1.44 -12.52
CA VAL A 124 13.95 0.17 -11.78
C VAL A 124 14.35 0.37 -10.32
N HIS A 125 15.46 1.09 -10.08
CA HIS A 125 15.90 1.44 -8.73
C HIS A 125 14.81 2.22 -7.96
N GLU A 126 14.15 3.17 -8.63
CA GLU A 126 13.06 3.95 -8.02
C GLU A 126 11.89 3.05 -7.62
N VAL A 127 11.41 2.19 -8.53
CA VAL A 127 10.35 1.21 -8.25
C VAL A 127 10.70 0.33 -7.05
N PHE A 128 11.92 -0.18 -6.97
CA PHE A 128 12.35 -1.00 -5.83
C PHE A 128 12.41 -0.21 -4.52
N SER A 129 12.79 1.05 -4.57
CA SER A 129 12.85 1.92 -3.40
C SER A 129 11.46 2.22 -2.85
N LEU A 130 10.51 2.53 -3.75
CA LEU A 130 9.10 2.74 -3.43
C LEU A 130 8.46 1.47 -2.86
N ALA A 131 8.66 0.33 -3.52
CA ALA A 131 8.14 -0.96 -3.07
C ALA A 131 8.66 -1.34 -1.69
N ARG A 132 9.96 -1.13 -1.44
CA ARG A 132 10.56 -1.38 -0.13
C ARG A 132 9.95 -0.50 0.97
N ALA A 133 9.65 0.77 0.67
CA ALA A 133 9.03 1.67 1.63
C ALA A 133 7.65 1.17 2.06
N ALA A 134 6.79 0.82 1.10
CA ALA A 134 5.46 0.28 1.37
C ALA A 134 5.51 -1.10 2.03
N GLY A 135 6.37 -2.00 1.53
CA GLY A 135 6.53 -3.35 2.08
C GLY A 135 7.06 -3.37 3.51
N ASN A 136 8.03 -2.49 3.85
CA ASN A 136 8.53 -2.37 5.22
C ASN A 136 7.44 -1.86 6.17
N GLU A 137 6.60 -0.91 5.74
CA GLU A 137 5.50 -0.44 6.56
C GLU A 137 4.46 -1.54 6.80
N ALA A 138 4.08 -2.25 5.74
CA ALA A 138 3.18 -3.39 5.86
C ALA A 138 3.74 -4.43 6.84
N HIS A 139 5.02 -4.80 6.69
CA HIS A 139 5.68 -5.75 7.59
C HIS A 139 5.65 -5.30 9.06
N HIS A 140 5.87 -4.02 9.34
CA HIS A 140 5.76 -3.49 10.70
C HIS A 140 4.32 -3.63 11.24
N LEU A 141 3.32 -3.25 10.43
CA LEU A 141 1.92 -3.34 10.86
C LEU A 141 1.43 -4.77 11.05
N LEU A 142 1.98 -5.76 10.34
CA LEU A 142 1.69 -7.17 10.63
C LEU A 142 2.05 -7.57 12.07
N GLY A 143 3.08 -6.94 12.65
CA GLY A 143 3.49 -7.17 14.04
C GLY A 143 2.78 -6.27 15.06
N PHE A 144 2.37 -5.08 14.65
CA PHE A 144 1.89 -4.04 15.58
C PHE A 144 0.37 -3.88 15.59
N LEU A 145 -0.33 -4.28 14.52
CA LEU A 145 -1.78 -4.21 14.46
C LEU A 145 -2.41 -5.00 15.61
N ARG A 146 -3.38 -4.40 16.27
CA ARG A 146 -4.18 -5.00 17.35
C ARG A 146 -5.64 -5.01 16.93
N PHE A 147 -6.25 -6.18 17.05
CA PHE A 147 -7.69 -6.30 16.91
C PHE A 147 -8.34 -6.16 18.29
N GLU A 148 -9.42 -5.40 18.33
CA GLU A 148 -10.26 -5.15 19.48
C GLU A 148 -11.67 -5.66 19.17
N GLU A 149 -12.30 -6.37 20.12
CA GLU A 149 -13.61 -6.96 19.90
C GLU A 149 -14.72 -5.95 20.20
N LEU A 150 -15.58 -5.71 19.19
CA LEU A 150 -16.80 -4.94 19.38
C LEU A 150 -17.91 -5.79 20.01
N LYS A 151 -18.93 -5.14 20.61
CA LYS A 151 -20.09 -5.83 21.23
C LYS A 151 -20.83 -6.78 20.30
N ASN A 152 -20.76 -6.53 19.00
CA ASN A 152 -21.37 -7.40 17.98
C ASN A 152 -20.51 -8.61 17.58
N GLY A 153 -19.34 -8.80 18.22
CA GLY A 153 -18.40 -9.89 17.95
C GLY A 153 -17.53 -9.70 16.72
N VAL A 154 -17.51 -8.52 16.13
CA VAL A 154 -16.58 -8.18 15.03
C VAL A 154 -15.27 -7.68 15.61
N LEU A 155 -14.16 -8.19 15.11
CA LEU A 155 -12.82 -7.70 15.44
C LEU A 155 -12.50 -6.47 14.61
N ILE A 156 -12.13 -5.36 15.23
CA ILE A 156 -11.73 -4.15 14.55
C ILE A 156 -10.26 -3.83 14.82
N ALA A 157 -9.56 -3.36 13.79
CA ALA A 157 -8.23 -2.77 13.95
C ALA A 157 -8.19 -1.43 13.22
N THR A 158 -7.92 -0.35 13.94
CA THR A 158 -7.70 0.98 13.35
C THR A 158 -6.22 1.19 13.10
N VAL A 159 -5.87 1.66 11.91
CA VAL A 159 -4.48 1.89 11.48
C VAL A 159 -4.34 3.24 10.79
N HIS A 160 -3.12 3.79 10.81
CA HIS A 160 -2.78 5.05 10.16
C HIS A 160 -1.50 4.88 9.34
N PRO A 161 -1.52 4.05 8.31
CA PRO A 161 -0.34 3.84 7.50
C PRO A 161 -0.04 5.07 6.63
N LYS A 162 1.24 5.28 6.32
CA LYS A 162 1.65 6.28 5.33
C LYS A 162 1.25 5.84 3.92
N HIS A 163 1.48 4.56 3.60
CA HIS A 163 1.21 3.99 2.29
C HIS A 163 -0.17 3.29 2.25
N ASN A 164 -0.76 3.15 1.06
CA ASN A 164 -2.06 2.46 0.90
C ASN A 164 -1.88 0.94 0.93
N ILE A 165 -1.63 0.38 2.11
CA ILE A 165 -1.24 -1.01 2.31
C ILE A 165 -2.35 -1.91 2.85
N LEU A 166 -3.60 -1.44 2.92
CA LEU A 166 -4.71 -2.20 3.50
C LEU A 166 -4.88 -3.60 2.89
N LEU A 167 -4.77 -3.72 1.56
CA LEU A 167 -4.89 -5.02 0.89
C LEU A 167 -3.74 -5.97 1.25
N LEU A 168 -2.51 -5.45 1.46
CA LEU A 168 -1.40 -6.28 1.92
C LEU A 168 -1.61 -6.82 3.33
N LEU A 169 -2.25 -6.02 4.20
CA LEU A 169 -2.63 -6.46 5.55
C LEU A 169 -3.79 -7.47 5.49
N ALA A 170 -4.76 -7.21 4.62
CA ALA A 170 -5.94 -8.05 4.47
C ALA A 170 -5.59 -9.49 4.09
N ASP A 171 -4.70 -9.68 3.11
CA ASP A 171 -4.25 -11.00 2.67
C ASP A 171 -3.67 -11.81 3.84
N HIS A 172 -2.78 -11.18 4.62
CA HIS A 172 -2.17 -11.85 5.77
C HIS A 172 -3.17 -12.22 6.86
N PHE A 173 -4.07 -11.28 7.22
CA PHE A 173 -5.00 -11.52 8.32
C PHE A 173 -6.16 -12.43 7.92
N SER A 174 -6.56 -12.47 6.65
CA SER A 174 -7.54 -13.46 6.17
C SER A 174 -7.03 -14.89 6.28
N ASP A 175 -5.73 -15.10 6.00
CA ASP A 175 -5.09 -16.41 6.18
C ASP A 175 -4.93 -16.79 7.66
N ARG A 176 -4.67 -15.80 8.52
CA ARG A 176 -4.45 -16.04 9.95
C ARG A 176 -5.73 -16.18 10.75
N LEU A 177 -6.79 -15.49 10.36
CA LEU A 177 -8.09 -15.41 11.05
C LEU A 177 -9.25 -15.80 10.12
N PRO A 178 -9.18 -16.96 9.43
CA PRO A 178 -10.17 -17.32 8.39
C PRO A 178 -11.58 -17.57 8.96
N GLN A 179 -11.68 -17.79 10.29
CA GLN A 179 -12.95 -18.09 10.95
C GLN A 179 -13.55 -16.89 11.69
N GLU A 180 -12.88 -15.73 11.64
CA GLU A 180 -13.32 -14.52 12.34
C GLU A 180 -13.93 -13.52 11.34
N ASN A 181 -14.87 -12.71 11.84
CA ASN A 181 -15.31 -11.52 11.14
C ASN A 181 -14.44 -10.36 11.61
N PHE A 182 -13.73 -9.72 10.70
CA PHE A 182 -12.89 -8.59 11.08
C PHE A 182 -12.98 -7.43 10.09
N MET A 183 -12.59 -6.26 10.60
CA MET A 183 -12.41 -5.04 9.82
C MET A 183 -11.05 -4.44 10.13
N ILE A 184 -10.30 -4.04 9.10
CA ILE A 184 -9.11 -3.20 9.23
C ILE A 184 -9.46 -1.84 8.62
N TYR A 185 -9.43 -0.79 9.44
CA TYR A 185 -9.85 0.56 9.08
C TYR A 185 -8.64 1.50 9.00
N ASP A 186 -8.39 2.06 7.82
CA ASP A 186 -7.46 3.17 7.61
C ASP A 186 -8.21 4.48 7.82
N GLU A 187 -8.05 5.06 9.00
CA GLU A 187 -8.72 6.30 9.35
C GLU A 187 -8.25 7.48 8.48
N GLY A 188 -6.99 7.47 8.07
CA GLY A 188 -6.41 8.55 7.26
C GLY A 188 -7.01 8.63 5.86
N ARG A 189 -7.31 7.47 5.24
CA ARG A 189 -7.91 7.38 3.90
C ARG A 189 -9.41 7.15 3.93
N GLN A 190 -9.98 6.91 5.10
CA GLN A 190 -11.38 6.51 5.26
C GLN A 190 -11.74 5.27 4.40
N LEU A 191 -10.83 4.31 4.37
CA LEU A 191 -10.99 3.04 3.69
C LEU A 191 -11.02 1.90 4.72
N ALA A 192 -11.82 0.88 4.46
CA ALA A 192 -11.84 -0.32 5.29
C ALA A 192 -11.75 -1.58 4.45
N VAL A 193 -11.04 -2.58 4.98
CA VAL A 193 -11.15 -3.95 4.50
C VAL A 193 -12.04 -4.73 5.46
N LEU A 194 -13.05 -5.36 4.89
CA LEU A 194 -14.00 -6.21 5.60
C LEU A 194 -13.73 -7.68 5.25
N HIS A 195 -13.58 -8.50 6.27
CA HIS A 195 -13.52 -9.95 6.15
C HIS A 195 -14.73 -10.58 6.85
N LYS A 196 -15.47 -11.36 6.13
CA LYS A 196 -16.51 -12.23 6.68
C LYS A 196 -15.99 -13.66 6.71
N LYS A 197 -16.19 -14.35 7.82
CA LYS A 197 -15.84 -15.77 7.99
C LYS A 197 -16.11 -16.59 6.72
N GLY A 198 -15.04 -17.22 6.21
CA GLY A 198 -15.09 -18.07 5.04
C GLY A 198 -15.33 -17.36 3.71
N SER A 199 -15.18 -16.05 3.64
CA SER A 199 -15.34 -15.24 2.43
C SER A 199 -14.06 -14.45 2.13
N PRO A 200 -13.82 -14.05 0.87
CA PRO A 200 -12.73 -13.14 0.54
C PRO A 200 -12.89 -11.78 1.23
N CYS A 201 -11.78 -11.09 1.43
CA CYS A 201 -11.79 -9.71 1.89
C CYS A 201 -12.39 -8.77 0.84
N VAL A 202 -13.08 -7.73 1.29
CA VAL A 202 -13.67 -6.69 0.45
C VAL A 202 -13.15 -5.33 0.92
N LEU A 203 -12.53 -4.58 0.01
CA LEU A 203 -12.18 -3.18 0.23
C LEU A 203 -13.41 -2.31 -0.01
N THR A 204 -13.70 -1.38 0.88
CA THR A 204 -14.85 -0.48 0.80
C THR A 204 -14.48 0.92 1.29
N ASP A 205 -15.21 1.90 0.80
CA ASP A 205 -15.26 3.23 1.38
C ASP A 205 -15.85 3.14 2.80
N ALA A 206 -15.25 3.86 3.71
CA ALA A 206 -15.61 3.90 5.13
C ALA A 206 -15.79 5.34 5.65
N SER A 207 -16.04 6.29 4.74
CA SER A 207 -16.26 7.71 5.06
C SER A 207 -17.49 7.94 5.95
N ASP A 208 -18.47 7.03 5.89
CA ASP A 208 -19.68 7.08 6.71
C ASP A 208 -19.53 6.38 8.08
N LEU A 209 -18.36 5.81 8.40
CA LEU A 209 -18.13 5.17 9.69
C LEU A 209 -18.10 6.22 10.80
N ASN A 210 -19.01 6.04 11.78
CA ASN A 210 -19.05 6.87 12.97
C ASN A 210 -18.08 6.32 14.02
N ALA A 211 -17.36 7.22 14.72
CA ALA A 211 -16.47 6.87 15.82
C ALA A 211 -17.15 5.99 16.88
N ASP A 212 -18.43 6.22 17.19
CA ASP A 212 -19.20 5.42 18.15
C ASP A 212 -19.35 3.96 17.72
N MET A 213 -19.39 3.70 16.40
CA MET A 213 -19.52 2.32 15.86
C MET A 213 -18.24 1.51 15.98
N ILE A 214 -17.08 2.18 15.95
CA ILE A 214 -15.76 1.54 15.98
C ILE A 214 -15.15 1.47 17.37
N THR A 215 -15.78 2.08 18.38
CA THR A 215 -15.33 2.12 19.78
C THR A 215 -16.29 1.45 20.76
N ASP A 216 -17.37 0.83 20.26
CA ASP A 216 -18.35 0.12 21.11
C ASP A 216 -17.83 -1.29 21.48
N TYR A 217 -16.77 -1.31 22.27
CA TYR A 217 -16.07 -2.54 22.68
C TYR A 217 -16.92 -3.44 23.55
N SER A 218 -16.67 -4.76 23.48
CA SER A 218 -17.27 -5.73 24.38
C SER A 218 -16.76 -5.53 25.83
N SER A 219 -17.54 -5.95 26.81
CA SER A 219 -17.08 -5.89 28.21
C SER A 219 -15.85 -6.77 28.45
N MET A 220 -15.77 -7.88 27.73
CA MET A 220 -14.63 -8.81 27.79
C MET A 220 -13.38 -8.17 27.20
N GLU A 221 -13.49 -7.46 26.07
CA GLU A 221 -12.38 -6.70 25.48
C GLU A 221 -11.80 -5.68 26.46
N LEU A 222 -12.67 -4.90 27.12
CA LEU A 222 -12.23 -3.90 28.11
C LEU A 222 -11.50 -4.53 29.32
N GLU A 223 -11.87 -5.73 29.71
CA GLU A 223 -11.16 -6.47 30.74
C GLU A 223 -9.80 -6.99 30.26
N TYR A 224 -9.75 -7.55 29.05
CA TYR A 224 -8.50 -8.01 28.45
C TYR A 224 -7.49 -6.89 28.23
N GLN A 225 -7.92 -5.71 27.79
CA GLN A 225 -7.04 -4.55 27.65
C GLN A 225 -6.40 -4.14 28.97
N LYS A 226 -7.19 -4.15 30.07
CA LYS A 226 -6.65 -3.88 31.43
C LYS A 226 -5.64 -4.93 31.87
N LEU A 227 -5.96 -6.20 31.66
CA LEU A 227 -5.05 -7.30 31.96
C LEU A 227 -3.76 -7.21 31.12
N TRP A 228 -3.89 -6.90 29.85
CA TRP A 228 -2.73 -6.77 28.95
C TRP A 228 -1.82 -5.61 29.35
N LYS A 229 -2.38 -4.44 29.67
CA LYS A 229 -1.60 -3.29 30.16
C LYS A 229 -0.87 -3.64 31.49
N GLY A 230 -1.58 -4.25 32.44
CA GLY A 230 -0.98 -4.68 33.70
C GLY A 230 0.12 -5.74 33.51
N PHE A 231 -0.07 -6.68 32.60
CA PHE A 231 0.96 -7.67 32.26
C PHE A 231 2.18 -6.99 31.65
N PHE A 232 1.98 -6.10 30.66
CA PHE A 232 3.06 -5.38 29.98
C PHE A 232 3.91 -4.56 30.96
N GLU A 233 3.27 -3.89 31.95
CA GLU A 233 3.95 -3.16 32.99
C GLU A 233 4.72 -4.09 33.95
N SER A 234 4.12 -5.22 34.32
CA SER A 234 4.68 -6.15 35.34
C SER A 234 5.93 -6.88 34.85
N ILE A 235 6.03 -7.16 33.53
CA ILE A 235 7.20 -7.82 32.92
C ILE A 235 8.33 -6.85 32.57
N ALA A 236 8.09 -5.54 32.68
CA ALA A 236 9.08 -4.52 32.36
C ALA A 236 10.25 -4.56 33.35
N ILE A 237 11.47 -4.73 32.84
CA ILE A 237 12.70 -4.72 33.63
C ILE A 237 13.35 -3.35 33.46
N ASP A 238 13.33 -2.52 34.51
CA ASP A 238 13.84 -1.15 34.46
C ASP A 238 15.31 -1.05 34.00
N ALA A 239 16.16 -1.98 34.43
CA ALA A 239 17.57 -2.03 34.03
C ALA A 239 17.76 -2.30 32.52
N ARG A 240 16.72 -2.76 31.81
CA ARG A 240 16.74 -3.03 30.36
C ARG A 240 16.04 -1.95 29.53
N LYS A 241 15.53 -0.90 30.14
CA LYS A 241 14.89 0.20 29.43
C LYS A 241 15.90 0.88 28.48
N ASN A 242 15.63 0.82 27.19
CA ASN A 242 16.43 1.46 26.16
C ASN A 242 15.50 2.18 25.17
N PRO A 243 15.18 3.47 25.38
CA PRO A 243 14.26 4.22 24.53
C PRO A 243 14.72 4.34 23.07
N ALA A 244 16.05 4.36 22.83
CA ALA A 244 16.58 4.43 21.47
C ALA A 244 16.29 3.14 20.70
N LEU A 245 16.58 1.99 21.29
CA LEU A 245 16.28 0.67 20.70
C LEU A 245 14.78 0.46 20.58
N GLN A 246 13.99 0.89 21.55
CA GLN A 246 12.53 0.81 21.48
C GLN A 246 12.00 1.65 20.29
N ASN A 247 12.52 2.85 20.07
CA ASN A 247 12.12 3.69 18.94
C ASN A 247 12.55 3.11 17.58
N GLN A 248 13.66 2.39 17.55
CA GLN A 248 14.13 1.69 16.35
C GLN A 248 13.20 0.52 15.99
N ASN A 249 12.83 -0.30 16.97
CA ASN A 249 12.03 -1.51 16.74
C ASN A 249 10.52 -1.21 16.65
N LEU A 250 10.05 -0.19 17.37
CA LEU A 250 8.66 0.29 17.37
C LEU A 250 8.64 1.82 17.23
N PRO A 251 8.68 2.33 16.00
CA PRO A 251 8.61 3.76 15.73
C PRO A 251 7.38 4.42 16.36
N LYS A 252 7.54 5.64 16.86
CA LYS A 252 6.49 6.37 17.60
C LYS A 252 5.17 6.50 16.81
N ARG A 253 5.24 6.57 15.48
CA ARG A 253 4.05 6.70 14.62
C ARG A 253 3.05 5.54 14.74
N PHE A 254 3.53 4.34 15.10
CA PHE A 254 2.67 3.15 15.27
C PHE A 254 2.09 3.02 16.67
N ARG A 255 2.65 3.74 17.68
CA ARG A 255 2.26 3.56 19.09
C ARG A 255 0.84 4.00 19.41
N LYS A 256 0.29 4.93 18.64
CA LYS A 256 -1.08 5.40 18.85
C LYS A 256 -2.13 4.33 18.56
N ASP A 257 -1.78 3.33 17.74
CA ASP A 257 -2.67 2.25 17.33
C ASP A 257 -2.45 0.97 18.17
N ILE A 258 -1.67 1.06 19.25
CA ILE A 258 -1.28 -0.09 20.09
C ILE A 258 -1.77 0.14 21.52
N VAL A 259 -2.61 -0.78 22.00
CA VAL A 259 -3.30 -0.71 23.31
C VAL A 259 -2.35 -0.47 24.49
N GLU A 260 -1.16 -1.06 24.48
CA GLU A 260 -0.17 -0.94 25.55
C GLU A 260 0.52 0.44 25.64
N PHE A 261 0.25 1.34 24.67
CA PHE A 261 0.81 2.70 24.64
C PHE A 261 -0.25 3.82 24.71
N GLN A 262 -1.51 3.42 24.82
CA GLN A 262 -2.66 4.34 24.97
C GLN A 262 -2.92 4.76 26.40
#